data_2a46cff1791a4b9861464033f4a9794c
#
_entry.id   2a46cff1791a4b9861464033f4a9794c
#
_cell.length_a   1.000
_cell.length_b   1.000
_cell.length_c   1.000
_cell.angle_alpha   90.00
_cell.angle_beta   90.00
_cell.angle_gamma   90.00
#
_symmetry.space_group_name_H-M   'P 1'
#
loop_
_entity.id
_entity.type
_entity.pdbx_description
1 polymer ?
#
loop_
_entity_poly.entity_id
_entity_poly.type
_entity_poly.pdbx_seq_one_letter_code
_entity_poly.pdbx_strand_id
1 'polypeptide(L)'
;FFPSYVQSGQQVDVGTTLIIDAYSDNPTKLPLVAVRVNGEEIEKSGSGYTYVIPEGEGDIVISAEFGLLYQVDFSYSLNGRIELYAAGSEEPLTTGTRVNGNVEITVKVIPDSGCDLLSLVVNDENVTGQLANNEYKFVLKKNTSITASFQKAYRLTVEPFEHGSMRVAISDKGDLSDVPSDGKIL
;
A
#
# COMPACT_ATOMS: atom_id res chain seq x y z
N PHE A 1 -43.01 -17.19 -0.57
CA PHE A 1 -43.03 -15.85 0.02
C PHE A 1 -41.99 -15.03 -0.71
N PHE A 2 -42.41 -14.06 -1.51
CA PHE A 2 -41.48 -13.10 -2.09
C PHE A 2 -41.24 -12.00 -1.04
N PRO A 3 -40.01 -11.66 -0.70
CA PRO A 3 -39.77 -10.55 0.18
C PRO A 3 -40.31 -9.27 -0.45
N SER A 4 -41.04 -8.48 0.34
CA SER A 4 -41.44 -7.15 -0.09
C SER A 4 -40.21 -6.23 0.03
N TYR A 5 -39.81 -5.65 -1.11
CA TYR A 5 -38.70 -4.68 -1.09
C TYR A 5 -39.16 -3.37 -0.44
N VAL A 6 -38.32 -2.85 0.45
CA VAL A 6 -38.51 -1.52 1.05
C VAL A 6 -38.05 -0.47 0.05
N GLN A 7 -38.85 0.59 -0.10
CA GLN A 7 -38.50 1.73 -0.96
C GLN A 7 -37.88 2.88 -0.13
N SER A 8 -37.09 3.69 -0.77
CA SER A 8 -36.54 4.90 -0.13
C SER A 8 -37.66 5.81 0.38
N GLY A 9 -37.57 6.25 1.64
CA GLY A 9 -38.60 7.06 2.32
C GLY A 9 -39.73 6.25 2.97
N GLN A 10 -39.70 4.93 2.88
CA GLN A 10 -40.69 4.08 3.56
C GLN A 10 -40.36 4.01 5.06
N GLN A 11 -41.38 4.09 5.91
CA GLN A 11 -41.27 3.88 7.34
C GLN A 11 -41.14 2.39 7.67
N VAL A 12 -40.27 2.06 8.60
CA VAL A 12 -40.03 0.70 9.09
C VAL A 12 -39.98 0.74 10.63
N ASP A 13 -40.55 -0.28 11.27
CA ASP A 13 -40.64 -0.34 12.72
C ASP A 13 -39.31 -0.74 13.36
N VAL A 14 -39.10 -0.27 14.60
CA VAL A 14 -38.00 -0.70 15.47
C VAL A 14 -38.03 -2.21 15.65
N GLY A 15 -36.85 -2.84 15.70
CA GLY A 15 -36.71 -4.30 15.79
C GLY A 15 -36.86 -5.03 14.46
N THR A 16 -37.23 -4.32 13.37
CA THR A 16 -37.29 -4.92 12.02
C THR A 16 -35.88 -5.29 11.59
N THR A 17 -35.72 -6.51 11.07
CA THR A 17 -34.45 -6.93 10.42
C THR A 17 -34.55 -6.60 8.93
N LEU A 18 -33.67 -5.71 8.49
CA LEU A 18 -33.47 -5.43 7.06
C LEU A 18 -32.52 -6.46 6.48
N ILE A 19 -32.87 -7.00 5.32
CA ILE A 19 -31.96 -7.79 4.49
C ILE A 19 -31.52 -6.89 3.35
N ILE A 20 -30.20 -6.67 3.23
CA ILE A 20 -29.65 -5.76 2.24
C ILE A 20 -28.84 -6.58 1.24
N ASP A 21 -29.28 -6.56 -0.01
CA ASP A 21 -28.59 -7.15 -1.14
C ASP A 21 -28.02 -6.02 -1.98
N ALA A 22 -26.70 -5.99 -2.11
CA ALA A 22 -26.00 -5.05 -2.97
C ALA A 22 -25.12 -5.82 -3.95
N TYR A 23 -25.28 -5.57 -5.21
CA TYR A 23 -24.51 -6.22 -6.27
C TYR A 23 -24.23 -5.25 -7.41
N SER A 24 -23.08 -5.43 -8.02
CA SER A 24 -22.63 -4.63 -9.14
C SER A 24 -23.14 -5.19 -10.46
N ASP A 25 -23.51 -4.32 -11.39
CA ASP A 25 -23.80 -4.70 -12.78
C ASP A 25 -22.57 -5.24 -13.51
N ASN A 26 -21.38 -4.92 -13.01
CA ASN A 26 -20.10 -5.41 -13.54
C ASN A 26 -19.12 -5.77 -12.40
N PRO A 27 -19.35 -6.90 -11.70
CA PRO A 27 -18.57 -7.26 -10.51
C PRO A 27 -17.08 -7.51 -10.79
N THR A 28 -16.69 -7.74 -12.04
CA THR A 28 -15.28 -7.92 -12.43
C THR A 28 -14.52 -6.59 -12.47
N LYS A 29 -15.19 -5.50 -12.83
CA LYS A 29 -14.59 -4.17 -12.94
C LYS A 29 -14.89 -3.27 -11.77
N LEU A 30 -16.11 -3.37 -11.25
CA LEU A 30 -16.63 -2.53 -10.17
C LEU A 30 -17.23 -3.42 -9.07
N PRO A 31 -16.45 -4.22 -8.36
CA PRO A 31 -16.97 -5.03 -7.27
C PRO A 31 -17.58 -4.17 -6.17
N LEU A 32 -18.45 -4.78 -5.39
CA LEU A 32 -18.95 -4.19 -4.16
C LEU A 32 -17.77 -4.10 -3.17
N VAL A 33 -17.52 -2.89 -2.68
CA VAL A 33 -16.44 -2.59 -1.72
C VAL A 33 -16.97 -2.62 -0.30
N ALA A 34 -18.08 -1.90 -0.04
CA ALA A 34 -18.65 -1.79 1.29
C ALA A 34 -20.16 -1.56 1.21
N VAL A 35 -20.87 -2.00 2.24
CA VAL A 35 -22.24 -1.59 2.56
C VAL A 35 -22.22 -0.88 3.90
N ARG A 36 -22.82 0.30 3.96
CA ARG A 36 -22.86 1.11 5.17
C ARG A 36 -24.28 1.44 5.59
N VAL A 37 -24.50 1.46 6.89
CA VAL A 37 -25.71 1.97 7.51
C VAL A 37 -25.32 3.15 8.41
N ASN A 38 -25.93 4.31 8.20
CA ASN A 38 -25.62 5.57 8.88
C ASN A 38 -24.13 5.94 8.84
N GLY A 39 -23.43 5.55 7.74
CA GLY A 39 -22.00 5.79 7.53
C GLY A 39 -21.08 4.72 8.10
N GLU A 40 -21.57 3.82 8.94
CA GLU A 40 -20.79 2.69 9.49
C GLU A 40 -20.87 1.47 8.57
N GLU A 41 -19.72 0.85 8.32
CA GLU A 41 -19.63 -0.35 7.51
C GLU A 41 -20.19 -1.55 8.27
N ILE A 42 -21.04 -2.34 7.59
CA ILE A 42 -21.61 -3.56 8.16
C ILE A 42 -21.01 -4.80 7.51
N GLU A 43 -20.81 -5.83 8.29
CA GLU A 43 -20.23 -7.09 7.82
C GLU A 43 -21.26 -7.94 7.07
N LYS A 44 -20.76 -8.69 6.09
CA LYS A 44 -21.57 -9.65 5.34
C LYS A 44 -21.96 -10.83 6.22
N SER A 45 -23.24 -11.16 6.26
CA SER A 45 -23.80 -12.31 6.97
C SER A 45 -24.45 -13.29 5.98
N GLY A 46 -23.83 -14.43 5.79
CA GLY A 46 -24.28 -15.40 4.78
C GLY A 46 -24.13 -14.88 3.35
N SER A 47 -25.23 -14.85 2.59
CA SER A 47 -25.24 -14.39 1.19
C SER A 47 -25.44 -12.88 1.02
N GLY A 48 -25.82 -12.15 2.07
CA GLY A 48 -26.12 -10.72 2.03
C GLY A 48 -25.69 -9.99 3.29
N TYR A 49 -26.28 -8.85 3.54
CA TYR A 49 -26.06 -8.03 4.74
C TYR A 49 -27.35 -7.96 5.53
N THR A 50 -27.27 -7.93 6.85
CA THR A 50 -28.42 -7.80 7.74
C THR A 50 -28.21 -6.66 8.70
N TYR A 51 -29.28 -5.89 8.95
CA TYR A 51 -29.28 -4.81 9.92
C TYR A 51 -30.59 -4.82 10.70
N VAL A 52 -30.51 -4.81 12.02
CA VAL A 52 -31.69 -4.71 12.89
C VAL A 52 -31.87 -3.25 13.29
N ILE A 53 -33.02 -2.68 13.04
CA ILE A 53 -33.30 -1.28 13.38
C ILE A 53 -33.35 -1.15 14.90
N PRO A 54 -32.40 -0.42 15.52
CA PRO A 54 -32.36 -0.23 16.95
C PRO A 54 -33.39 0.78 17.44
N GLU A 55 -33.65 0.79 18.73
CA GLU A 55 -34.49 1.80 19.38
C GLU A 55 -33.73 3.11 19.52
N GLY A 56 -34.39 4.24 19.21
CA GLY A 56 -33.85 5.58 19.41
C GLY A 56 -32.98 6.12 18.26
N GLU A 57 -32.78 5.38 17.18
CA GLU A 57 -32.19 5.93 15.96
C GLU A 57 -33.21 6.78 15.18
N GLY A 58 -32.70 7.81 14.47
CA GLY A 58 -33.46 8.61 13.54
C GLY A 58 -33.63 7.92 12.19
N ASP A 59 -33.49 8.67 11.11
CA ASP A 59 -33.56 8.12 9.76
C ASP A 59 -32.40 7.13 9.51
N ILE A 60 -32.72 6.00 8.89
CA ILE A 60 -31.72 5.00 8.51
C ILE A 60 -31.25 5.27 7.08
N VAL A 61 -29.97 5.55 6.91
CA VAL A 61 -29.34 5.78 5.62
C VAL A 61 -28.51 4.56 5.24
N ILE A 62 -28.91 3.86 4.18
CA ILE A 62 -28.17 2.71 3.66
C ILE A 62 -27.46 3.13 2.37
N SER A 63 -26.18 2.82 2.27
CA SER A 63 -25.34 3.09 1.11
C SER A 63 -24.51 1.88 0.73
N ALA A 64 -24.21 1.75 -0.56
CA ALA A 64 -23.27 0.75 -1.07
C ALA A 64 -22.20 1.46 -1.89
N GLU A 65 -20.96 1.06 -1.69
CA GLU A 65 -19.80 1.56 -2.42
C GLU A 65 -19.29 0.50 -3.39
N PHE A 66 -19.11 0.90 -4.63
CA PHE A 66 -18.54 0.07 -5.69
C PHE A 66 -17.25 0.72 -6.18
N GLY A 67 -16.19 -0.07 -6.32
CA GLY A 67 -14.86 0.46 -6.65
C GLY A 67 -14.17 -0.26 -7.80
N LEU A 68 -13.20 0.42 -8.40
CA LEU A 68 -12.26 -0.20 -9.33
C LEU A 68 -11.24 -1.02 -8.54
N LEU A 69 -11.02 -2.28 -8.94
CA LEU A 69 -9.92 -3.09 -8.42
C LEU A 69 -8.74 -3.05 -9.38
N TYR A 70 -7.56 -2.78 -8.84
CA TYR A 70 -6.30 -2.84 -9.56
C TYR A 70 -5.40 -3.93 -8.97
N GLN A 71 -4.74 -4.65 -9.86
CA GLN A 71 -3.77 -5.66 -9.47
C GLN A 71 -2.45 -5.01 -9.10
N VAL A 72 -1.84 -5.48 -8.01
CA VAL A 72 -0.52 -5.06 -7.54
C VAL A 72 0.42 -6.26 -7.62
N ASP A 73 1.36 -6.21 -8.56
CA ASP A 73 2.41 -7.19 -8.72
C ASP A 73 3.73 -6.63 -8.23
N PHE A 74 4.50 -7.44 -7.51
CA PHE A 74 5.82 -7.01 -7.07
C PHE A 74 6.82 -8.16 -6.99
N SER A 75 8.09 -7.77 -7.16
CA SER A 75 9.24 -8.67 -7.08
C SER A 75 10.46 -7.94 -6.52
N TYR A 76 11.42 -8.69 -6.03
CA TYR A 76 12.68 -8.13 -5.54
C TYR A 76 13.83 -9.13 -5.73
N SER A 77 15.06 -8.59 -5.85
CA SER A 77 16.27 -9.39 -5.97
C SER A 77 16.73 -9.95 -4.61
N LEU A 78 17.76 -10.77 -4.61
CA LEU A 78 18.49 -11.17 -3.40
C LEU A 78 19.06 -9.93 -2.67
N ASN A 79 19.43 -10.10 -1.42
CA ASN A 79 20.06 -9.10 -0.53
C ASN A 79 19.08 -8.07 0.07
N GLY A 80 17.78 -8.36 0.03
CA GLY A 80 16.75 -7.55 0.66
C GLY A 80 15.35 -7.99 0.25
N ARG A 81 14.34 -7.29 0.75
CA ARG A 81 12.94 -7.51 0.40
C ARG A 81 12.16 -6.21 0.44
N ILE A 82 10.97 -6.24 -0.15
CA ILE A 82 9.96 -5.19 0.03
C ILE A 82 8.70 -5.79 0.64
N GLU A 83 8.01 -5.00 1.42
CA GLU A 83 6.70 -5.30 1.98
C GLU A 83 5.74 -4.17 1.57
N LEU A 84 4.56 -4.54 1.12
CA LEU A 84 3.55 -3.59 0.66
C LEU A 84 2.34 -3.61 1.58
N TYR A 85 1.83 -2.44 1.91
CA TYR A 85 0.65 -2.27 2.75
C TYR A 85 -0.37 -1.35 2.07
N ALA A 86 -1.63 -1.75 2.08
CA ALA A 86 -2.72 -0.86 1.71
C ALA A 86 -3.13 -0.03 2.94
N ALA A 87 -3.49 1.23 2.74
CA ALA A 87 -3.96 2.08 3.83
C ALA A 87 -5.15 1.43 4.56
N GLY A 88 -5.07 1.40 5.90
CA GLY A 88 -6.07 0.76 6.75
C GLY A 88 -5.86 -0.75 6.97
N SER A 89 -4.80 -1.36 6.40
CA SER A 89 -4.45 -2.77 6.63
C SER A 89 -3.12 -2.88 7.38
N GLU A 90 -3.07 -3.72 8.40
CA GLU A 90 -1.83 -4.10 9.08
C GLU A 90 -1.15 -5.31 8.43
N GLU A 91 -1.89 -6.05 7.59
CA GLU A 91 -1.37 -7.22 6.88
C GLU A 91 -0.70 -6.80 5.57
N PRO A 92 0.50 -7.35 5.27
CA PRO A 92 1.19 -7.06 4.02
C PRO A 92 0.46 -7.71 2.84
N LEU A 93 0.47 -7.02 1.71
CA LEU A 93 -0.05 -7.54 0.45
C LEU A 93 0.84 -8.68 -0.07
N THR A 94 0.22 -9.63 -0.75
CA THR A 94 0.93 -10.62 -1.57
C THR A 94 0.93 -10.17 -3.04
N THR A 95 1.94 -10.57 -3.82
CA THR A 95 1.96 -10.25 -5.26
C THR A 95 0.73 -10.82 -5.96
N GLY A 96 0.16 -10.07 -6.89
CA GLY A 96 -1.08 -10.43 -7.57
C GLY A 96 -2.36 -10.03 -6.83
N THR A 97 -2.26 -9.48 -5.61
CA THR A 97 -3.43 -9.01 -4.86
C THR A 97 -4.15 -7.90 -5.61
N ARG A 98 -5.48 -7.95 -5.60
CA ARG A 98 -6.32 -6.87 -6.11
C ARG A 98 -6.73 -5.95 -4.98
N VAL A 99 -6.49 -4.67 -5.15
CA VAL A 99 -6.75 -3.62 -4.17
C VAL A 99 -7.66 -2.56 -4.78
N ASN A 100 -8.52 -1.97 -3.97
CA ASN A 100 -9.39 -0.88 -4.40
C ASN A 100 -8.58 0.30 -4.96
N GLY A 101 -9.08 0.90 -6.01
CA GLY A 101 -8.53 2.14 -6.55
C GLY A 101 -8.64 3.29 -5.54
N ASN A 102 -7.76 4.27 -5.68
CA ASN A 102 -7.60 5.43 -4.80
C ASN A 102 -7.12 5.12 -3.38
N VAL A 103 -6.78 3.86 -3.07
CA VAL A 103 -6.12 3.50 -1.82
C VAL A 103 -4.64 3.86 -1.90
N GLU A 104 -4.09 4.42 -0.83
CA GLU A 104 -2.65 4.65 -0.70
C GLU A 104 -1.94 3.31 -0.43
N ILE A 105 -0.89 3.04 -1.21
CA ILE A 105 0.00 1.90 -1.02
C ILE A 105 1.31 2.41 -0.45
N THR A 106 1.76 1.79 0.65
CA THR A 106 3.08 2.01 1.24
C THR A 106 3.98 0.84 0.88
N VAL A 107 5.09 1.11 0.24
CA VAL A 107 6.18 0.16 -0.04
C VAL A 107 7.26 0.36 1.00
N LYS A 108 7.50 -0.63 1.85
CA LYS A 108 8.62 -0.66 2.80
C LYS A 108 9.79 -1.40 2.18
N VAL A 109 10.94 -0.76 2.15
CA VAL A 109 12.19 -1.33 1.62
C VAL A 109 13.03 -1.83 2.79
N ILE A 110 13.42 -3.09 2.75
CA ILE A 110 14.12 -3.78 3.83
C ILE A 110 15.38 -4.44 3.26
N PRO A 111 16.51 -3.72 3.18
CA PRO A 111 17.78 -4.32 2.79
C PRO A 111 18.27 -5.32 3.85
N ASP A 112 18.96 -6.37 3.44
CA ASP A 112 19.66 -7.26 4.36
C ASP A 112 20.89 -6.54 4.97
N SER A 113 21.42 -7.10 6.05
CA SER A 113 22.60 -6.53 6.72
C SER A 113 23.79 -6.41 5.77
N GLY A 114 24.36 -5.21 5.64
CA GLY A 114 25.46 -4.91 4.72
C GLY A 114 25.05 -4.82 3.26
N CYS A 115 23.77 -4.60 3.02
CA CYS A 115 23.24 -4.37 1.67
C CYS A 115 22.47 -3.05 1.61
N ASP A 116 22.38 -2.47 0.42
CA ASP A 116 21.65 -1.25 0.14
C ASP A 116 20.66 -1.47 -1.00
N LEU A 117 19.61 -0.65 -1.03
CA LEU A 117 18.73 -0.56 -2.19
C LEU A 117 19.49 0.03 -3.38
N LEU A 118 19.54 -0.70 -4.47
CA LEU A 118 20.08 -0.22 -5.74
C LEU A 118 19.04 0.57 -6.53
N SER A 119 17.83 0.02 -6.62
CA SER A 119 16.72 0.67 -7.31
C SER A 119 15.37 0.19 -6.80
N LEU A 120 14.41 1.12 -6.79
CA LEU A 120 12.98 0.85 -6.67
C LEU A 120 12.29 1.42 -7.90
N VAL A 121 11.63 0.55 -8.67
CA VAL A 121 10.92 0.90 -9.91
C VAL A 121 9.43 0.62 -9.73
N VAL A 122 8.59 1.62 -10.01
CA VAL A 122 7.13 1.50 -9.95
C VAL A 122 6.57 1.87 -11.33
N ASN A 123 5.91 0.94 -12.02
CA ASN A 123 5.38 1.14 -13.37
C ASN A 123 6.41 1.77 -14.34
N ASP A 124 7.60 1.19 -14.39
CA ASP A 124 8.74 1.64 -15.23
C ASP A 124 9.38 2.99 -14.80
N GLU A 125 8.89 3.63 -13.74
CA GLU A 125 9.48 4.84 -13.17
C GLU A 125 10.43 4.48 -12.02
N ASN A 126 11.66 4.96 -12.06
CA ASN A 126 12.62 4.81 -10.96
C ASN A 126 12.32 5.85 -9.88
N VAL A 127 11.84 5.36 -8.73
CA VAL A 127 11.45 6.18 -7.57
C VAL A 127 12.44 6.08 -6.41
N THR A 128 13.62 5.53 -6.63
CA THR A 128 14.63 5.31 -5.58
C THR A 128 14.97 6.59 -4.80
N GLY A 129 15.08 7.71 -5.48
CA GLY A 129 15.36 9.02 -4.85
C GLY A 129 14.17 9.65 -4.12
N GLN A 130 13.00 9.04 -4.16
CA GLN A 130 11.77 9.56 -3.55
C GLN A 130 11.42 8.85 -2.23
N LEU A 131 12.26 7.91 -1.77
CA LEU A 131 12.06 7.24 -0.50
C LEU A 131 12.25 8.19 0.68
N ALA A 132 11.35 8.09 1.66
CA ALA A 132 11.48 8.73 2.96
C ALA A 132 11.49 7.63 4.04
N ASN A 133 12.54 7.55 4.85
CA ASN A 133 12.69 6.52 5.89
C ASN A 133 12.53 5.08 5.38
N ASN A 134 13.10 4.78 4.22
CA ASN A 134 12.95 3.50 3.52
C ASN A 134 11.51 3.16 3.12
N GLU A 135 10.65 4.13 3.01
CA GLU A 135 9.28 3.98 2.53
C GLU A 135 9.02 4.85 1.29
N TYR A 136 8.25 4.29 0.36
CA TYR A 136 7.67 5.01 -0.78
C TYR A 136 6.16 4.85 -0.75
N LYS A 137 5.42 5.95 -0.96
CA LYS A 137 3.96 5.96 -0.92
C LYS A 137 3.38 6.49 -2.22
N PHE A 138 2.32 5.85 -2.69
CA PHE A 138 1.58 6.30 -3.86
C PHE A 138 0.11 5.92 -3.78
N VAL A 139 -0.74 6.63 -4.52
CA VAL A 139 -2.17 6.30 -4.62
C VAL A 139 -2.38 5.38 -5.82
N LEU A 140 -3.02 4.23 -5.59
CA LEU A 140 -3.28 3.21 -6.60
C LEU A 140 -4.36 3.68 -7.59
N LYS A 141 -3.99 3.92 -8.85
CA LYS A 141 -4.89 4.42 -9.91
C LYS A 141 -4.98 3.50 -11.14
N LYS A 142 -4.15 2.48 -11.19
CA LYS A 142 -4.06 1.48 -12.29
C LYS A 142 -3.41 0.21 -11.78
N ASN A 143 -3.45 -0.86 -12.57
CA ASN A 143 -2.60 -2.03 -12.31
C ASN A 143 -1.16 -1.58 -12.17
N THR A 144 -0.48 -2.06 -11.14
CA THR A 144 0.85 -1.55 -10.76
C THR A 144 1.82 -2.70 -10.62
N SER A 145 2.99 -2.54 -11.23
CA SER A 145 4.14 -3.42 -11.06
C SER A 145 5.24 -2.68 -10.27
N ILE A 146 5.86 -3.40 -9.32
CA ILE A 146 6.91 -2.86 -8.47
C ILE A 146 8.08 -3.83 -8.47
N THR A 147 9.28 -3.31 -8.72
CA THR A 147 10.51 -4.11 -8.68
C THR A 147 11.57 -3.41 -7.85
N ALA A 148 12.13 -4.13 -6.87
CA ALA A 148 13.24 -3.65 -6.08
C ALA A 148 14.50 -4.47 -6.36
N SER A 149 15.64 -3.80 -6.49
CA SER A 149 16.94 -4.42 -6.62
C SER A 149 17.85 -3.98 -5.48
N PHE A 150 18.62 -4.94 -4.95
CA PHE A 150 19.52 -4.70 -3.83
C PHE A 150 20.94 -5.12 -4.20
N GLN A 151 21.92 -4.48 -3.60
CA GLN A 151 23.35 -4.80 -3.78
C GLN A 151 24.06 -4.82 -2.45
N LYS A 152 25.18 -5.56 -2.39
CA LYS A 152 26.08 -5.47 -1.23
C LYS A 152 26.70 -4.09 -1.17
N ALA A 153 26.66 -3.50 0.01
CA ALA A 153 27.33 -2.24 0.32
C ALA A 153 28.55 -2.53 1.19
N TYR A 154 29.63 -1.87 0.87
CA TYR A 154 30.87 -1.96 1.64
C TYR A 154 31.20 -0.58 2.20
N ARG A 155 31.40 -0.52 3.51
CA ARG A 155 31.90 0.70 4.12
C ARG A 155 33.41 0.79 3.87
N LEU A 156 33.85 1.84 3.20
CA LEU A 156 35.25 2.16 3.10
C LEU A 156 35.65 2.94 4.37
N THR A 157 36.64 2.43 5.06
CA THR A 157 37.29 3.12 6.20
C THR A 157 38.71 3.37 5.81
N VAL A 158 39.17 4.59 5.99
CA VAL A 158 40.59 4.97 5.85
C VAL A 158 41.11 5.21 7.24
N GLU A 159 42.20 4.50 7.59
CA GLU A 159 42.89 4.69 8.86
C GLU A 159 43.47 6.10 8.94
N PRO A 160 43.47 6.73 10.13
CA PRO A 160 44.12 8.01 10.33
C PRO A 160 45.61 7.95 9.94
N PHE A 161 46.10 8.99 9.33
CA PHE A 161 47.53 9.08 8.92
C PHE A 161 48.11 10.46 9.25
N GLU A 162 49.44 10.49 9.43
CA GLU A 162 50.20 11.69 9.70
C GLU A 162 51.24 11.92 8.59
N HIS A 163 51.65 13.16 8.42
CA HIS A 163 52.76 13.57 7.51
C HIS A 163 52.51 13.26 6.01
N GLY A 164 51.27 13.20 5.58
CA GLY A 164 50.92 12.93 4.18
C GLY A 164 49.55 13.45 3.78
N SER A 165 49.18 13.21 2.53
CA SER A 165 47.84 13.42 2.03
C SER A 165 47.37 12.17 1.28
N MET A 166 46.07 11.87 1.39
CA MET A 166 45.47 10.76 0.69
C MET A 166 44.22 11.24 -0.05
N ARG A 167 44.02 10.73 -1.26
CA ARG A 167 42.82 10.95 -2.04
C ARG A 167 42.24 9.62 -2.47
N VAL A 168 40.91 9.52 -2.35
CA VAL A 168 40.16 8.35 -2.79
C VAL A 168 39.12 8.81 -3.82
N ALA A 169 39.01 8.08 -4.93
CA ALA A 169 38.04 8.35 -5.98
C ALA A 169 37.27 7.09 -6.34
N ILE A 170 36.01 7.28 -6.75
CA ILE A 170 35.25 6.26 -7.44
C ILE A 170 35.56 6.40 -8.94
N SER A 171 36.12 5.36 -9.56
CA SER A 171 36.70 5.42 -10.91
C SER A 171 35.73 5.83 -12.02
N ASP A 172 34.44 5.60 -11.84
CA ASP A 172 33.39 5.97 -12.80
C ASP A 172 32.92 7.42 -12.67
N LYS A 173 33.28 8.11 -11.57
CA LYS A 173 32.93 9.53 -11.34
C LYS A 173 34.09 10.50 -11.54
N GLY A 174 35.30 10.02 -11.69
CA GLY A 174 36.46 10.79 -12.14
C GLY A 174 37.05 11.82 -11.16
N ASP A 175 36.35 12.18 -10.10
CA ASP A 175 36.80 13.18 -9.14
C ASP A 175 37.48 12.55 -7.92
N LEU A 176 38.67 13.03 -7.59
CA LEU A 176 39.38 12.66 -6.39
C LEU A 176 38.89 13.50 -5.20
N SER A 177 38.39 12.85 -4.16
CA SER A 177 38.05 13.51 -2.91
C SER A 177 39.23 13.46 -1.92
N ASP A 178 39.51 14.58 -1.27
CA ASP A 178 40.45 14.59 -0.19
C ASP A 178 39.89 13.80 1.00
N VAL A 179 40.70 12.89 1.53
CA VAL A 179 40.35 12.12 2.73
C VAL A 179 40.85 12.90 3.93
N PRO A 180 39.94 13.28 4.87
CA PRO A 180 40.37 13.92 6.11
C PRO A 180 41.33 13.05 6.92
N SER A 181 42.22 13.66 7.67
CA SER A 181 43.21 12.95 8.47
C SER A 181 42.62 12.08 9.59
N ASP A 182 41.35 12.29 9.93
CA ASP A 182 40.59 11.45 10.86
C ASP A 182 40.07 10.15 10.23
N GLY A 183 40.34 9.92 8.94
CA GLY A 183 39.96 8.72 8.21
C GLY A 183 38.46 8.60 7.88
N LYS A 184 37.68 9.66 8.08
CA LYS A 184 36.25 9.66 7.75
C LYS A 184 36.01 10.28 6.38
N ILE A 185 35.36 9.51 5.50
CA ILE A 185 34.88 10.00 4.22
C ILE A 185 33.37 10.31 4.39
N LEU A 186 32.99 11.53 4.07
CA LEU A 186 31.62 12.00 4.11
C LEU A 186 30.84 11.61 2.84
#